data_570163d7cf7c2a03f15292e749c12f49
#
_entry.id   570163d7cf7c2a03f15292e749c12f49
#
_cell.length_a   1.000
_cell.length_b   1.000
_cell.length_c   1.000
_cell.angle_alpha   90.00
_cell.angle_beta   90.00
_cell.angle_gamma   90.00
#
_symmetry.space_group_name_H-M   'P 1'
#
loop_
_entity.id
_entity.type
_entity.pdbx_description
1 polymer ?
#
loop_
_entity_poly.entity_id
_entity_poly.type
_entity_poly.pdbx_seq_one_letter_code
_entity_poly.pdbx_strand_id
1 'polypeptide(L)'
;MNSLWNDADIVAISKGNDLAYRVYSSRLLGKDKSLVLHGGGNTSIKVVEKNRFGVEEKILYVKGSGWDLETIEAEGFSPVRLDHLQRLAGLPSLPDPEMVNELVTHMTRSTAPAPSVEAILHAVIPYKYVDHTHADAVVTITNSLWGEEKIRRIYGDEVILIPYVMPGLIWLASVRNAWMRS
;
A
#
# COMPACT_ATOMS: atom_id res chain seq x y z
N MET A 1 -20.40 -6.40 7.18
CA MET A 1 -19.53 -6.76 6.04
C MET A 1 -19.36 -8.27 6.02
N ASN A 2 -19.59 -8.94 4.91
CA ASN A 2 -19.31 -10.36 4.75
C ASN A 2 -18.02 -10.53 3.94
N SER A 3 -17.19 -11.51 4.31
CA SER A 3 -16.00 -11.83 3.52
C SER A 3 -16.39 -12.31 2.12
N LEU A 4 -15.81 -11.70 1.11
CA LEU A 4 -15.94 -12.12 -0.30
C LEU A 4 -14.84 -13.11 -0.70
N TRP A 5 -13.96 -13.46 0.23
CA TRP A 5 -12.86 -14.39 -0.01
C TRP A 5 -13.37 -15.80 -0.27
N ASN A 6 -12.83 -16.45 -1.31
CA ASN A 6 -13.15 -17.82 -1.67
C ASN A 6 -11.86 -18.59 -2.01
N ASP A 7 -11.55 -19.62 -1.23
CA ASP A 7 -10.35 -20.43 -1.41
C ASP A 7 -10.32 -21.20 -2.76
N ALA A 8 -11.49 -21.59 -3.26
CA ALA A 8 -11.57 -22.28 -4.56
C ALA A 8 -11.16 -21.37 -5.72
N ASP A 9 -11.53 -20.09 -5.68
CA ASP A 9 -11.13 -19.11 -6.69
C ASP A 9 -9.62 -18.93 -6.70
N ILE A 10 -9.00 -18.93 -5.53
CA ILE A 10 -7.55 -18.77 -5.37
C ILE A 10 -6.79 -19.93 -5.99
N VAL A 11 -7.19 -21.17 -5.71
CA VAL A 11 -6.56 -22.36 -6.29
C VAL A 11 -6.58 -22.30 -7.82
N ALA A 12 -7.68 -21.80 -8.39
CA ALA A 12 -7.82 -21.64 -9.84
C ALA A 12 -6.93 -20.54 -10.43
N ILE A 13 -6.78 -19.41 -9.70
CA ILE A 13 -6.15 -18.18 -10.22
C ILE A 13 -4.64 -18.15 -9.97
N SER A 14 -4.19 -18.55 -8.79
CA SER A 14 -2.84 -18.21 -8.33
C SER A 14 -1.75 -19.10 -8.89
N LYS A 15 -2.00 -20.40 -9.07
CA LYS A 15 -0.96 -21.38 -9.42
C LYS A 15 0.38 -21.15 -8.68
N GLY A 16 0.31 -20.64 -7.43
CA GLY A 16 1.47 -20.30 -6.63
C GLY A 16 2.11 -18.93 -6.94
N ASN A 17 1.44 -18.06 -7.69
CA ASN A 17 1.92 -16.72 -8.01
C ASN A 17 1.40 -15.71 -6.96
N ASP A 18 2.29 -15.17 -6.16
CA ASP A 18 2.01 -14.16 -5.13
C ASP A 18 1.31 -12.90 -5.66
N LEU A 19 1.71 -12.43 -6.85
CA LEU A 19 1.08 -11.24 -7.47
C LEU A 19 -0.36 -11.55 -7.89
N ALA A 20 -0.67 -12.77 -8.33
CA ALA A 20 -2.04 -13.17 -8.65
C ALA A 20 -2.95 -13.16 -7.40
N TYR A 21 -2.43 -13.58 -6.23
CA TYR A 21 -3.13 -13.41 -4.96
C TYR A 21 -3.39 -11.93 -4.66
N ARG A 22 -2.39 -11.07 -4.90
CA ARG A 22 -2.53 -9.64 -4.67
C ARG A 22 -3.59 -9.01 -5.56
N VAL A 23 -3.62 -9.37 -6.84
CA VAL A 23 -4.66 -8.94 -7.79
C VAL A 23 -6.05 -9.35 -7.29
N TYR A 24 -6.22 -10.63 -6.94
CA TYR A 24 -7.50 -11.15 -6.45
C TYR A 24 -7.99 -10.39 -5.21
N SER A 25 -7.18 -10.30 -4.17
CA SER A 25 -7.57 -9.62 -2.92
C SER A 25 -7.84 -8.13 -3.12
N SER A 26 -7.10 -7.46 -4.00
CA SER A 26 -7.32 -6.07 -4.37
C SER A 26 -8.68 -5.85 -5.03
N ARG A 27 -9.06 -6.75 -5.94
CA ARG A 27 -10.37 -6.71 -6.58
C ARG A 27 -11.51 -6.93 -5.59
N LEU A 28 -11.34 -7.78 -4.57
CA LEU A 28 -12.34 -7.95 -3.52
C LEU A 28 -12.53 -6.66 -2.72
N LEU A 29 -11.44 -5.97 -2.36
CA LEU A 29 -11.52 -4.66 -1.70
C LEU A 29 -12.18 -3.61 -2.59
N GLY A 30 -11.83 -3.56 -3.87
CA GLY A 30 -12.38 -2.61 -4.85
C GLY A 30 -13.87 -2.80 -5.15
N LYS A 31 -14.41 -4.01 -4.97
CA LYS A 31 -15.83 -4.30 -5.12
C LYS A 31 -16.68 -3.70 -3.99
N ASP A 32 -16.13 -3.55 -2.81
CA ASP A 32 -16.85 -2.95 -1.68
C ASP A 32 -16.68 -1.43 -1.67
N LYS A 33 -17.72 -0.72 -2.13
CA LYS A 33 -17.71 0.73 -2.25
C LYS A 33 -17.68 1.47 -0.91
N SER A 34 -17.94 0.77 0.19
CA SER A 34 -17.77 1.32 1.54
C SER A 34 -16.31 1.33 2.00
N LEU A 35 -15.42 0.63 1.28
CA LEU A 35 -13.98 0.58 1.55
C LEU A 35 -13.18 1.48 0.62
N VAL A 36 -13.49 1.49 -0.68
CA VAL A 36 -12.81 2.29 -1.67
C VAL A 36 -13.74 2.74 -2.79
N LEU A 37 -13.54 3.95 -3.28
CA LEU A 37 -14.24 4.51 -4.43
C LEU A 37 -13.24 4.91 -5.51
N HIS A 38 -13.56 4.61 -6.77
CA HIS A 38 -12.76 4.98 -7.94
C HIS A 38 -11.27 4.62 -7.77
N GLY A 39 -10.38 5.53 -8.10
CA GLY A 39 -8.94 5.37 -7.94
C GLY A 39 -8.42 5.39 -6.50
N GLY A 40 -9.30 5.53 -5.49
CA GLY A 40 -8.93 5.57 -4.07
C GLY A 40 -8.37 4.26 -3.54
N GLY A 41 -7.64 4.35 -2.44
CA GLY A 41 -6.96 3.21 -1.84
C GLY A 41 -5.83 2.65 -2.70
N ASN A 42 -4.97 1.86 -2.10
CA ASN A 42 -3.96 1.10 -2.81
C ASN A 42 -3.53 -0.13 -2.02
N THR A 43 -2.93 -1.06 -2.72
CA THR A 43 -2.51 -2.33 -2.15
C THR A 43 -1.12 -2.67 -2.67
N SER A 44 -0.38 -3.46 -1.90
CA SER A 44 0.95 -3.90 -2.30
C SER A 44 1.28 -5.30 -1.82
N ILE A 45 2.34 -5.84 -2.40
CA ILE A 45 2.97 -7.08 -1.95
C ILE A 45 4.50 -6.97 -2.05
N LYS A 46 5.20 -7.52 -1.08
CA LYS A 46 6.67 -7.64 -1.06
C LYS A 46 7.05 -9.05 -1.48
N VAL A 47 7.94 -9.13 -2.47
CA VAL A 47 8.45 -10.40 -3.00
C VAL A 47 9.97 -10.35 -3.14
N VAL A 48 10.59 -11.52 -3.28
CA VAL A 48 12.00 -11.66 -3.66
C VAL A 48 12.04 -12.28 -5.06
N GLU A 49 12.71 -11.60 -5.99
CA GLU A 49 12.84 -12.03 -7.38
C GLU A 49 14.30 -12.01 -7.80
N LYS A 50 14.65 -12.86 -8.76
CA LYS A 50 15.98 -12.82 -9.39
C LYS A 50 15.98 -11.83 -10.54
N ASN A 51 16.94 -10.90 -10.51
CA ASN A 51 17.19 -10.01 -11.64
C ASN A 51 17.83 -10.75 -12.83
N ARG A 52 18.09 -10.02 -13.91
CA ARG A 52 18.70 -10.60 -15.15
C ARG A 52 20.11 -11.19 -14.93
N PHE A 53 20.76 -10.84 -13.83
CA PHE A 53 22.09 -11.34 -13.46
C PHE A 53 22.04 -12.50 -12.47
N GLY A 54 20.83 -12.98 -12.12
CA GLY A 54 20.62 -14.06 -11.17
C GLY A 54 20.71 -13.64 -9.70
N VAL A 55 20.85 -12.35 -9.42
CA VAL A 55 20.91 -11.78 -8.05
C VAL A 55 19.50 -11.59 -7.51
N GLU A 56 19.26 -12.01 -6.28
CA GLU A 56 18.00 -11.79 -5.60
C GLU A 56 17.83 -10.31 -5.23
N GLU A 57 16.68 -9.76 -5.60
CA GLU A 57 16.26 -8.39 -5.26
C GLU A 57 14.92 -8.44 -4.55
N LYS A 58 14.73 -7.62 -3.51
CA LYS A 58 13.45 -7.42 -2.86
C LYS A 58 12.66 -6.37 -3.63
N ILE A 59 11.49 -6.74 -4.09
CA ILE A 59 10.61 -5.90 -4.90
C ILE A 59 9.31 -5.65 -4.17
N LEU A 60 8.86 -4.40 -4.16
CA LEU A 60 7.51 -3.99 -3.79
C LEU A 60 6.69 -3.86 -5.08
N TYR A 61 5.68 -4.68 -5.24
CA TYR A 61 4.62 -4.44 -6.21
C TYR A 61 3.54 -3.61 -5.53
N VAL A 62 3.35 -2.38 -5.96
CA VAL A 62 2.35 -1.45 -5.41
C VAL A 62 1.43 -0.97 -6.52
N LYS A 63 0.15 -0.75 -6.21
CA LYS A 63 -0.81 -0.20 -7.18
C LYS A 63 -0.25 1.06 -7.82
N GLY A 64 -0.28 1.07 -9.14
CA GLY A 64 0.10 2.23 -9.96
C GLY A 64 -1.02 3.25 -10.11
N SER A 65 -0.65 4.48 -10.43
CA SER A 65 -1.57 5.56 -10.72
C SER A 65 -2.50 5.22 -11.89
N GLY A 66 -3.74 5.66 -11.83
CA GLY A 66 -4.73 5.48 -12.89
C GLY A 66 -5.47 4.15 -12.90
N TRP A 67 -5.18 3.24 -11.97
CA TRP A 67 -5.90 1.97 -11.82
C TRP A 67 -6.91 1.99 -10.69
N ASP A 68 -8.08 1.41 -10.90
CA ASP A 68 -9.07 1.12 -9.87
C ASP A 68 -8.82 -0.26 -9.28
N LEU A 69 -8.94 -0.41 -7.96
CA LEU A 69 -8.75 -1.72 -7.30
C LEU A 69 -9.75 -2.77 -7.81
N GLU A 70 -10.97 -2.38 -8.15
CA GLU A 70 -12.02 -3.30 -8.63
C GLU A 70 -11.62 -4.03 -9.91
N THR A 71 -10.88 -3.38 -10.79
CA THR A 71 -10.51 -3.89 -12.13
C THR A 71 -9.01 -4.10 -12.31
N ILE A 72 -8.22 -3.89 -11.25
CA ILE A 72 -6.76 -3.97 -11.34
C ILE A 72 -6.29 -5.33 -11.86
N GLU A 73 -5.26 -5.30 -12.68
CA GLU A 73 -4.55 -6.47 -13.20
C GLU A 73 -3.08 -6.47 -12.75
N ALA A 74 -2.35 -7.52 -13.04
CA ALA A 74 -0.94 -7.62 -12.67
C ALA A 74 -0.10 -6.46 -13.24
N GLU A 75 -0.46 -6.00 -14.43
CA GLU A 75 0.18 -4.86 -15.12
C GLU A 75 -0.03 -3.54 -14.38
N GLY A 76 -1.11 -3.43 -13.62
CA GLY A 76 -1.43 -2.27 -12.80
C GLY A 76 -0.60 -2.13 -11.53
N PHE A 77 0.24 -3.12 -11.21
CA PHE A 77 1.18 -3.05 -10.11
C PHE A 77 2.57 -2.64 -10.59
N SER A 78 3.10 -1.59 -9.98
CA SER A 78 4.43 -1.05 -10.27
C SER A 78 5.47 -1.78 -9.42
N PRO A 79 6.43 -2.47 -10.04
CA PRO A 79 7.52 -3.11 -9.32
C PRO A 79 8.62 -2.10 -8.98
N VAL A 80 8.86 -1.83 -7.70
CA VAL A 80 9.87 -0.88 -7.22
C VAL A 80 10.84 -1.59 -6.27
N ARG A 81 12.13 -1.26 -6.33
CA ARG A 81 13.14 -1.84 -5.44
C ARG A 81 12.86 -1.48 -3.98
N LEU A 82 12.54 -2.49 -3.17
CA LEU A 82 12.10 -2.31 -1.79
C LEU A 82 13.19 -1.69 -0.91
N ASP A 83 14.44 -2.15 -1.04
CA ASP A 83 15.56 -1.66 -0.22
C ASP A 83 15.82 -0.17 -0.47
N HIS A 84 15.59 0.32 -1.70
CA HIS A 84 15.70 1.74 -2.02
C HIS A 84 14.59 2.55 -1.32
N LEU A 85 13.35 2.11 -1.39
CA LEU A 85 12.22 2.78 -0.72
C LEU A 85 12.43 2.87 0.79
N GLN A 86 12.96 1.81 1.40
CA GLN A 86 13.26 1.78 2.84
C GLN A 86 14.38 2.77 3.22
N ARG A 87 15.35 3.00 2.33
CA ARG A 87 16.38 4.04 2.53
C ARG A 87 15.79 5.43 2.42
N LEU A 88 14.92 5.68 1.43
CA LEU A 88 14.21 6.97 1.31
C LEU A 88 13.42 7.31 2.56
N ALA A 89 12.76 6.34 3.17
CA ALA A 89 12.03 6.52 4.43
C ALA A 89 12.93 6.94 5.62
N GLY A 90 14.23 6.78 5.49
CA GLY A 90 15.24 7.21 6.48
C GLY A 90 15.68 8.66 6.33
N LEU A 91 15.32 9.33 5.23
CA LEU A 91 15.73 10.71 4.99
C LEU A 91 14.95 11.68 5.90
N PRO A 92 15.58 12.78 6.34
CA PRO A 92 14.92 13.79 7.16
C PRO A 92 13.87 14.60 6.37
N SER A 93 14.07 14.77 5.07
CA SER A 93 13.16 15.42 4.14
C SER A 93 13.43 14.97 2.71
N LEU A 94 12.40 15.01 1.88
CA LEU A 94 12.49 14.78 0.43
C LEU A 94 11.33 15.55 -0.22
N PRO A 95 11.60 16.53 -1.09
CA PRO A 95 10.56 17.24 -1.83
C PRO A 95 9.76 16.31 -2.73
N ASP A 96 8.46 16.56 -2.90
CA ASP A 96 7.57 15.70 -3.67
C ASP A 96 8.07 15.41 -5.10
N PRO A 97 8.59 16.39 -5.87
CA PRO A 97 9.12 16.11 -7.21
C PRO A 97 10.30 15.14 -7.19
N GLU A 98 11.19 15.26 -6.19
CA GLU A 98 12.32 14.35 -6.02
C GLU A 98 11.84 12.97 -5.59
N MET A 99 10.87 12.89 -4.69
CA MET A 99 10.25 11.63 -4.27
C MET A 99 9.65 10.89 -5.46
N VAL A 100 8.89 11.56 -6.31
CA VAL A 100 8.31 10.98 -7.53
C VAL A 100 9.41 10.48 -8.46
N ASN A 101 10.48 11.26 -8.66
CA ASN A 101 11.63 10.84 -9.45
C ASN A 101 12.30 9.57 -8.89
N GLU A 102 12.55 9.54 -7.58
CA GLU A 102 13.13 8.36 -6.91
C GLU A 102 12.26 7.11 -7.06
N LEU A 103 10.94 7.23 -6.97
CA LEU A 103 10.01 6.14 -7.18
C LEU A 103 10.11 5.58 -8.62
N VAL A 104 10.06 6.45 -9.62
CA VAL A 104 10.06 6.05 -11.03
C VAL A 104 11.40 5.50 -11.49
N THR A 105 12.52 6.12 -11.10
CA THR A 105 13.86 5.69 -11.49
C THR A 105 14.29 4.37 -10.85
N HIS A 106 13.62 3.93 -9.78
CA HIS A 106 13.90 2.66 -9.12
C HIS A 106 12.89 1.56 -9.42
N MET A 107 12.00 1.77 -10.41
CA MET A 107 11.18 0.69 -10.97
C MET A 107 12.06 -0.32 -11.71
N THR A 108 11.66 -1.60 -11.66
CA THR A 108 12.34 -2.67 -12.42
C THR A 108 11.73 -2.90 -13.80
N ARG A 109 10.59 -2.25 -14.10
CA ARG A 109 9.89 -2.31 -15.40
C ARG A 109 9.46 -0.91 -15.82
N SER A 110 10.06 -0.40 -16.87
CA SER A 110 9.81 0.96 -17.38
C SER A 110 8.42 1.18 -17.98
N THR A 111 7.75 0.10 -18.39
CA THR A 111 6.39 0.14 -18.97
C THR A 111 5.28 0.05 -17.90
N ALA A 112 5.63 -0.12 -16.63
CA ALA A 112 4.67 -0.12 -15.54
C ALA A 112 4.13 1.30 -15.30
N PRO A 113 2.90 1.45 -14.77
CA PRO A 113 2.37 2.75 -14.40
C PRO A 113 3.25 3.38 -13.29
N ALA A 114 3.20 4.70 -13.14
CA ALA A 114 3.91 5.36 -12.04
C ALA A 114 3.42 4.81 -10.69
N PRO A 115 4.31 4.46 -9.75
CA PRO A 115 3.92 3.96 -8.44
C PRO A 115 3.09 4.99 -7.67
N SER A 116 2.20 4.52 -6.78
CA SER A 116 1.56 5.41 -5.82
C SER A 116 2.61 6.16 -5.00
N VAL A 117 2.36 7.43 -4.69
CA VAL A 117 3.22 8.24 -3.79
C VAL A 117 3.33 7.61 -2.39
N GLU A 118 2.40 6.75 -2.02
CA GLU A 118 2.39 6.02 -0.75
C GLU A 118 3.26 4.74 -0.79
N ALA A 119 3.95 4.47 -1.89
CA ALA A 119 4.81 3.29 -2.02
C ALA A 119 5.86 3.19 -0.90
N ILE A 120 6.39 4.33 -0.44
CA ILE A 120 7.36 4.35 0.67
C ILE A 120 6.70 3.93 1.98
N LEU A 121 5.44 4.33 2.25
CA LEU A 121 4.68 3.84 3.40
C LEU A 121 4.54 2.31 3.36
N HIS A 122 4.10 1.79 2.22
CA HIS A 122 3.97 0.35 2.05
C HIS A 122 5.30 -0.39 2.23
N ALA A 123 6.41 0.24 1.86
CA ALA A 123 7.75 -0.34 2.02
C ALA A 123 8.18 -0.48 3.49
N VAL A 124 7.83 0.48 4.35
CA VAL A 124 8.25 0.49 5.77
C VAL A 124 7.37 -0.38 6.66
N ILE A 125 6.12 -0.62 6.31
CA ILE A 125 5.25 -1.55 7.04
C ILE A 125 5.82 -2.97 6.88
N PRO A 126 6.14 -3.72 7.95
CA PRO A 126 6.95 -4.93 7.87
C PRO A 126 6.21 -6.18 7.38
N TYR A 127 4.98 -6.04 6.91
CA TYR A 127 4.18 -7.16 6.40
C TYR A 127 4.34 -7.37 4.91
N LYS A 128 4.20 -8.63 4.46
CA LYS A 128 4.27 -9.03 3.05
C LYS A 128 3.16 -8.35 2.22
N TYR A 129 1.94 -8.31 2.75
CA TYR A 129 0.78 -7.68 2.15
C TYR A 129 0.44 -6.42 2.93
N VAL A 130 0.17 -5.33 2.22
CA VAL A 130 -0.28 -4.07 2.81
C VAL A 130 -1.48 -3.57 2.03
N ASP A 131 -2.55 -3.25 2.76
CA ASP A 131 -3.80 -2.72 2.21
C ASP A 131 -4.06 -1.33 2.78
N HIS A 132 -4.40 -0.39 1.91
CA HIS A 132 -4.85 0.94 2.25
C HIS A 132 -6.26 1.15 1.67
N THR A 133 -7.19 1.52 2.53
CA THR A 133 -8.58 1.80 2.19
C THR A 133 -9.02 3.13 2.77
N HIS A 134 -10.09 3.69 2.20
CA HIS A 134 -10.78 4.87 2.71
C HIS A 134 -12.13 4.45 3.29
N ALA A 135 -12.13 3.50 4.23
CA ALA A 135 -13.37 2.92 4.77
C ALA A 135 -14.31 4.00 5.33
N ASP A 136 -15.51 4.14 4.76
CA ASP A 136 -16.49 5.19 5.09
C ASP A 136 -16.76 5.28 6.59
N ALA A 137 -16.92 4.14 7.26
CA ALA A 137 -17.16 4.09 8.70
C ALA A 137 -16.00 4.71 9.50
N VAL A 138 -14.75 4.47 9.11
CA VAL A 138 -13.56 5.00 9.78
C VAL A 138 -13.38 6.47 9.45
N VAL A 139 -13.43 6.82 8.15
CA VAL A 139 -13.23 8.20 7.67
C VAL A 139 -14.29 9.14 8.26
N THR A 140 -15.53 8.71 8.37
CA THR A 140 -16.62 9.50 8.99
C THR A 140 -16.30 9.84 10.44
N ILE A 141 -15.74 8.90 11.20
CA ILE A 141 -15.39 9.14 12.60
C ILE A 141 -14.14 10.01 12.71
N THR A 142 -13.08 9.67 11.97
CA THR A 142 -11.79 10.38 12.05
C THR A 142 -11.90 11.84 11.62
N ASN A 143 -12.78 12.15 10.68
CA ASN A 143 -13.04 13.53 10.20
C ASN A 143 -14.09 14.29 11.03
N SER A 144 -14.63 13.70 12.10
CA SER A 144 -15.58 14.37 12.99
C SER A 144 -14.88 15.05 14.17
N LEU A 145 -15.59 15.98 14.84
CA LEU A 145 -15.15 16.52 16.13
C LEU A 145 -14.87 15.36 17.11
N TRP A 146 -13.72 15.40 17.78
CA TRP A 146 -13.29 14.36 18.72
C TRP A 146 -13.09 12.98 18.07
N GLY A 147 -12.74 12.97 16.78
CA GLY A 147 -12.58 11.73 16.00
C GLY A 147 -11.53 10.79 16.62
N GLU A 148 -10.39 11.30 17.03
CA GLU A 148 -9.33 10.52 17.69
C GLU A 148 -9.82 9.84 18.97
N GLU A 149 -10.51 10.59 19.85
CA GLU A 149 -11.07 10.05 21.09
C GLU A 149 -12.10 8.95 20.82
N LYS A 150 -12.96 9.16 19.80
CA LYS A 150 -13.97 8.16 19.40
C LYS A 150 -13.31 6.88 18.89
N ILE A 151 -12.27 7.00 18.05
CA ILE A 151 -11.54 5.83 17.52
C ILE A 151 -10.87 5.07 18.69
N ARG A 152 -10.21 5.76 19.61
CA ARG A 152 -9.61 5.12 20.79
C ARG A 152 -10.66 4.37 21.63
N ARG A 153 -11.86 4.95 21.77
CA ARG A 153 -12.95 4.29 22.52
C ARG A 153 -13.50 3.05 21.80
N ILE A 154 -13.48 3.02 20.47
CA ILE A 154 -14.02 1.91 19.66
C ILE A 154 -13.00 0.77 19.55
N TYR A 155 -11.74 1.09 19.26
CA TYR A 155 -10.72 0.12 18.90
C TYR A 155 -9.65 -0.10 20.00
N GLY A 156 -9.61 0.78 21.03
CA GLY A 156 -8.60 0.66 22.09
C GLY A 156 -7.18 0.71 21.54
N ASP A 157 -6.39 -0.26 21.97
CA ASP A 157 -4.97 -0.41 21.60
C ASP A 157 -4.77 -1.27 20.33
N GLU A 158 -5.85 -1.67 19.66
CA GLU A 158 -5.77 -2.48 18.42
C GLU A 158 -5.39 -1.65 17.19
N VAL A 159 -5.36 -0.32 17.31
CA VAL A 159 -5.04 0.61 16.23
C VAL A 159 -3.96 1.61 16.62
N ILE A 160 -3.15 1.98 15.65
CA ILE A 160 -2.20 3.09 15.76
C ILE A 160 -2.83 4.31 15.10
N LEU A 161 -3.05 5.37 15.88
CA LEU A 161 -3.55 6.64 15.38
C LEU A 161 -2.38 7.53 14.95
N ILE A 162 -2.42 7.95 13.70
CA ILE A 162 -1.47 8.90 13.15
C ILE A 162 -2.16 10.27 13.09
N PRO A 163 -1.61 11.32 13.74
CA PRO A 163 -2.13 12.68 13.59
C PRO A 163 -2.18 13.11 12.14
N TYR A 164 -3.13 13.99 11.78
CA TYR A 164 -3.19 14.52 10.42
C TYR A 164 -1.89 15.23 10.06
N VAL A 165 -1.27 14.76 9.01
CA VAL A 165 -0.10 15.36 8.37
C VAL A 165 -0.31 15.28 6.87
N MET A 166 0.04 16.32 6.12
CA MET A 166 -0.02 16.27 4.66
C MET A 166 0.75 15.05 4.13
N PRO A 167 0.17 14.30 3.19
CA PRO A 167 0.87 13.19 2.54
C PRO A 167 2.22 13.64 1.98
N GLY A 168 3.27 12.91 2.30
CA GLY A 168 4.65 13.22 1.94
C GLY A 168 5.62 12.52 2.89
N LEU A 169 6.92 12.81 2.80
CA LEU A 169 7.93 12.14 3.61
C LEU A 169 7.74 12.37 5.13
N ILE A 170 7.25 13.54 5.53
CA ILE A 170 6.98 13.88 6.95
C ILE A 170 5.90 12.95 7.53
N TRP A 171 4.87 12.63 6.75
CA TRP A 171 3.84 11.68 7.13
C TRP A 171 4.41 10.27 7.34
N LEU A 172 5.31 9.84 6.45
CA LEU A 172 6.00 8.54 6.55
C LEU A 172 6.85 8.42 7.82
N ALA A 173 7.54 9.49 8.21
CA ALA A 173 8.29 9.54 9.47
C ALA A 173 7.36 9.40 10.68
N SER A 174 6.19 10.01 10.66
CA SER A 174 5.18 9.91 11.71
C SER A 174 4.65 8.49 11.86
N VAL A 175 4.32 7.83 10.76
CA VAL A 175 3.87 6.42 10.74
C VAL A 175 4.96 5.49 11.28
N ARG A 176 6.19 5.61 10.78
CA ARG A 176 7.33 4.81 11.25
C ARG A 176 7.56 4.96 12.74
N ASN A 177 7.56 6.20 13.25
CA ASN A 177 7.80 6.47 14.67
C ASN A 177 6.66 5.94 15.56
N ALA A 178 5.42 6.02 15.10
CA ALA A 178 4.28 5.47 15.82
C ALA A 178 4.34 3.93 15.87
N TRP A 179 4.71 3.29 14.76
CA TRP A 179 4.89 1.83 14.69
C TRP A 179 6.02 1.30 15.60
N MET A 180 7.15 2.01 15.69
CA MET A 180 8.27 1.57 16.54
C MET A 180 8.00 1.73 18.04
N ARG A 181 6.94 2.43 18.44
CA ARG A 181 6.56 2.65 19.84
C ARG A 181 5.44 1.72 20.31
N SER A 182 4.76 1.02 19.42
CA SER A 182 3.71 0.03 19.66
C SER A 182 4.30 -1.37 19.86
#